data_1556c37cf1c2880c5208ebc56258e6f8
#
_entry.id   1556c37cf1c2880c5208ebc56258e6f8
#
_cell.length_a   1.000
_cell.length_b   1.000
_cell.length_c   1.000
_cell.angle_alpha   90.00
_cell.angle_beta   90.00
_cell.angle_gamma   90.00
#
_symmetry.space_group_name_H-M   'P 1'
#
loop_
_entity.id
_entity.type
_entity.pdbx_description
1 polymer ?
#
loop_
_entity_poly.entity_id
_entity_poly.type
_entity_poly.pdbx_seq_one_letter_code
_entity_poly.pdbx_strand_id
1 'polypeptide(L)'
;MQAAWYSQNGSARDVLHVGEQATPTPAAGEVRVKLHTSGVNPSDVKSRTARPVSDAFIIPHSDGAGVIDAVGEGVPASRIGERVWIWNGQWQRPWGTACEYIALPQQQAVALPAQVDDDAAACLGIPALTALQAVHLAGDVKGQTVLVTGASSAVGHYIAQLLTQQGAQVIGTVGSEAKAAHARSAGCQHVIFYKTESVADRIRAITQGRGVDVIIDMDFSGTSPLLGTGALKSHGTVVCYGSNNPGEVPVPFRALLYGSITLKFFLVYDLSPQDRAWCLDKLSSLLQANALQHTIAAKFKLKDIVQAHEAVEQGRLIGNVVIDLTP
;
A
#
# COMPACT_ATOMS: atom_id res chain seq x y z
N MET A 1 -11.27 23.21 11.40
CA MET A 1 -11.52 22.14 10.43
C MET A 1 -11.94 20.88 11.14
N GLN A 2 -12.80 20.05 10.51
CA GLN A 2 -13.09 18.71 11.01
C GLN A 2 -11.90 17.79 10.80
N ALA A 3 -11.59 16.97 11.80
CA ALA A 3 -10.53 15.97 11.76
C ALA A 3 -10.87 14.78 12.63
N ALA A 4 -10.24 13.64 12.36
CA ALA A 4 -10.21 12.50 13.28
C ALA A 4 -8.79 12.35 13.84
N TRP A 5 -8.66 12.02 15.13
CA TRP A 5 -7.36 11.86 15.79
C TRP A 5 -7.39 10.85 16.93
N TYR A 6 -6.23 10.45 17.39
CA TYR A 6 -6.02 9.70 18.63
C TYR A 6 -4.81 10.25 19.40
N SER A 7 -4.82 10.11 20.73
CA SER A 7 -3.74 10.56 21.62
C SER A 7 -3.09 9.42 22.41
N GLN A 8 -3.55 8.19 22.22
CA GLN A 8 -3.01 6.96 22.81
C GLN A 8 -3.27 5.78 21.88
N ASN A 9 -2.48 4.71 22.02
CA ASN A 9 -2.73 3.48 21.29
C ASN A 9 -3.93 2.73 21.86
N GLY A 10 -4.65 1.99 21.01
CA GLY A 10 -5.81 1.21 21.44
C GLY A 10 -6.70 0.74 20.30
N SER A 11 -7.88 0.21 20.63
CA SER A 11 -8.90 -0.14 19.64
C SER A 11 -9.46 1.11 18.96
N ALA A 12 -10.01 0.98 17.74
CA ALA A 12 -10.56 2.13 17.02
C ALA A 12 -11.65 2.85 17.84
N ARG A 13 -12.52 2.09 18.49
CA ARG A 13 -13.65 2.61 19.30
C ARG A 13 -13.21 3.39 20.53
N ASP A 14 -12.09 2.98 21.12
CA ASP A 14 -11.66 3.55 22.40
C ASP A 14 -10.81 4.82 22.21
N VAL A 15 -10.14 4.95 21.07
CA VAL A 15 -9.11 5.99 20.91
C VAL A 15 -9.35 6.99 19.77
N LEU A 16 -10.16 6.65 18.75
CA LEU A 16 -10.44 7.59 17.67
C LEU A 16 -11.54 8.58 18.07
N HIS A 17 -11.21 9.86 17.93
CA HIS A 17 -12.11 10.98 18.16
C HIS A 17 -12.32 11.75 16.85
N VAL A 18 -13.51 12.32 16.67
CA VAL A 18 -13.83 13.21 15.54
C VAL A 18 -14.32 14.55 16.09
N GLY A 19 -13.80 15.64 15.55
CA GLY A 19 -14.20 16.97 15.99
C GLY A 19 -13.37 18.07 15.33
N GLU A 20 -13.33 19.23 15.97
CA GLU A 20 -12.63 20.40 15.46
C GLU A 20 -11.16 20.41 15.85
N GLN A 21 -10.30 20.70 14.87
CA GLN A 21 -8.88 20.98 15.00
C GLN A 21 -8.53 22.30 14.29
N ALA A 22 -7.41 22.92 14.66
CA ALA A 22 -6.93 24.11 13.98
C ALA A 22 -6.64 23.79 12.49
N THR A 23 -7.08 24.67 11.58
CA THR A 23 -6.71 24.54 10.16
C THR A 23 -5.23 24.89 10.00
N PRO A 24 -4.40 24.01 9.40
CA PRO A 24 -2.97 24.29 9.28
C PRO A 24 -2.71 25.40 8.27
N THR A 25 -1.65 26.18 8.52
CA THR A 25 -1.10 27.15 7.57
C THR A 25 0.15 26.52 6.95
N PRO A 26 0.31 26.53 5.61
CA PRO A 26 1.51 25.97 4.99
C PRO A 26 2.74 26.81 5.32
N ALA A 27 3.82 26.15 5.76
CA ALA A 27 5.13 26.76 5.98
C ALA A 27 5.86 26.97 4.63
N ALA A 28 7.06 27.57 4.69
CA ALA A 28 7.90 27.71 3.49
C ALA A 28 8.18 26.35 2.85
N GLY A 29 7.99 26.25 1.54
CA GLY A 29 8.14 25.01 0.77
C GLY A 29 6.97 24.03 0.88
N GLU A 30 5.90 24.36 1.62
CA GLU A 30 4.72 23.55 1.79
C GLU A 30 3.53 24.03 0.95
N VAL A 31 2.62 23.11 0.68
CA VAL A 31 1.27 23.39 0.19
C VAL A 31 0.24 22.98 1.23
N ARG A 32 -0.91 23.66 1.24
CA ARG A 32 -2.09 23.15 1.93
C ARG A 32 -3.04 22.54 0.92
N VAL A 33 -3.49 21.34 1.22
CA VAL A 33 -4.47 20.61 0.39
C VAL A 33 -5.79 20.55 1.12
N LYS A 34 -6.86 21.04 0.49
CA LYS A 34 -8.23 20.75 0.88
C LYS A 34 -8.55 19.33 0.41
N LEU A 35 -8.70 18.43 1.35
CA LEU A 35 -8.90 17.01 1.06
C LEU A 35 -10.36 16.71 0.69
N HIS A 36 -10.53 15.85 -0.30
CA HIS A 36 -11.81 15.29 -0.69
C HIS A 36 -11.94 13.84 -0.22
N THR A 37 -10.82 13.11 -0.23
CA THR A 37 -10.79 11.69 0.13
C THR A 37 -9.49 11.36 0.86
N SER A 38 -9.58 10.46 1.85
CA SER A 38 -8.45 9.92 2.60
C SER A 38 -8.48 8.40 2.56
N GLY A 39 -7.35 7.75 2.25
CA GLY A 39 -7.22 6.30 2.18
C GLY A 39 -6.91 5.68 3.54
N VAL A 40 -7.54 4.55 3.85
CA VAL A 40 -7.34 3.79 5.10
C VAL A 40 -6.56 2.52 4.81
N ASN A 41 -5.35 2.41 5.34
CA ASN A 41 -4.44 1.29 5.11
C ASN A 41 -4.26 0.41 6.36
N PRO A 42 -3.87 -0.87 6.20
CA PRO A 42 -3.48 -1.72 7.34
C PRO A 42 -2.35 -1.12 8.19
N SER A 43 -1.47 -0.31 7.60
CA SER A 43 -0.41 0.40 8.31
C SER A 43 -0.94 1.47 9.26
N ASP A 44 -2.04 2.15 8.91
CA ASP A 44 -2.69 3.14 9.76
C ASP A 44 -3.29 2.49 11.00
N VAL A 45 -3.94 1.33 10.79
CA VAL A 45 -4.46 0.49 11.87
C VAL A 45 -3.34 0.00 12.79
N LYS A 46 -2.25 -0.54 12.22
CA LYS A 46 -1.08 -1.00 12.99
C LYS A 46 -0.43 0.16 13.77
N SER A 47 -0.33 1.34 13.17
CA SER A 47 0.21 2.53 13.85
C SER A 47 -0.68 2.95 15.02
N ARG A 48 -1.99 3.04 14.83
CA ARG A 48 -2.93 3.36 15.91
C ARG A 48 -2.87 2.34 17.05
N THR A 49 -2.69 1.06 16.75
CA THR A 49 -2.69 0.01 17.79
C THR A 49 -1.37 -0.13 18.55
N ALA A 50 -0.23 0.11 17.90
CA ALA A 50 1.07 -0.31 18.47
C ALA A 50 2.23 0.67 18.30
N ARG A 51 2.19 1.64 17.38
CA ARG A 51 3.28 2.61 17.26
C ARG A 51 3.19 3.62 18.38
N PRO A 52 4.26 3.84 19.17
CA PRO A 52 4.23 4.85 20.23
C PRO A 52 3.78 6.23 19.72
N VAL A 53 2.85 6.85 20.43
CA VAL A 53 2.39 8.21 20.14
C VAL A 53 3.42 9.17 20.71
N SER A 54 4.16 9.88 19.84
CA SER A 54 5.24 10.79 20.19
C SER A 54 4.79 12.25 20.36
N ASP A 55 3.57 12.56 19.91
CA ASP A 55 3.00 13.89 19.88
C ASP A 55 1.75 13.98 20.78
N ALA A 56 1.20 15.17 20.97
CA ALA A 56 -0.01 15.36 21.77
C ALA A 56 -1.23 14.62 21.18
N PHE A 57 -1.23 14.45 19.86
CA PHE A 57 -2.23 13.67 19.11
C PHE A 57 -1.66 13.26 17.76
N ILE A 58 -2.30 12.30 17.11
CA ILE A 58 -2.03 11.88 15.73
C ILE A 58 -3.35 11.94 14.94
N ILE A 59 -3.37 12.70 13.86
CA ILE A 59 -4.37 12.56 12.79
C ILE A 59 -3.87 11.43 11.88
N PRO A 60 -4.59 10.30 11.76
CA PRO A 60 -4.10 9.15 11.00
C PRO A 60 -4.17 9.36 9.48
N HIS A 61 -3.76 8.35 8.76
CA HIS A 61 -3.75 8.15 7.32
C HIS A 61 -2.64 8.90 6.58
N SER A 62 -2.05 8.17 5.64
CA SER A 62 -0.92 8.62 4.84
C SER A 62 -1.30 8.99 3.40
N ASP A 63 -2.43 8.48 2.93
CA ASP A 63 -2.93 8.66 1.57
C ASP A 63 -4.11 9.62 1.54
N GLY A 64 -4.18 10.44 0.51
CA GLY A 64 -5.29 11.35 0.33
C GLY A 64 -5.30 11.96 -1.07
N ALA A 65 -6.42 12.58 -1.41
CA ALA A 65 -6.58 13.34 -2.64
C ALA A 65 -7.42 14.59 -2.38
N GLY A 66 -7.16 15.63 -3.15
CA GLY A 66 -7.88 16.89 -3.02
C GLY A 66 -7.30 17.97 -3.92
N VAL A 67 -7.48 19.23 -3.51
CA VAL A 67 -7.06 20.41 -4.27
C VAL A 67 -6.17 21.29 -3.40
N ILE A 68 -5.07 21.77 -3.95
CA ILE A 68 -4.22 22.76 -3.28
C ILE A 68 -5.02 24.07 -3.15
N ASP A 69 -5.24 24.53 -1.92
CA ASP A 69 -5.99 25.76 -1.64
C ASP A 69 -5.10 26.91 -1.12
N ALA A 70 -3.89 26.60 -0.66
CA ALA A 70 -2.91 27.58 -0.24
C ALA A 70 -1.49 27.07 -0.45
N VAL A 71 -0.55 28.00 -0.59
CA VAL A 71 0.89 27.69 -0.75
C VAL A 71 1.71 28.53 0.22
N GLY A 72 2.79 27.96 0.74
CA GLY A 72 3.78 28.64 1.55
C GLY A 72 4.82 29.38 0.71
N GLU A 73 5.70 30.11 1.39
CA GLU A 73 6.81 30.83 0.75
C GLU A 73 7.69 29.87 -0.09
N GLY A 74 8.10 30.30 -1.27
CA GLY A 74 8.94 29.51 -2.19
C GLY A 74 8.18 28.48 -3.04
N VAL A 75 6.86 28.35 -2.86
CA VAL A 75 6.01 27.51 -3.73
C VAL A 75 5.30 28.37 -4.76
N PRO A 76 5.30 28.00 -6.07
CA PRO A 76 4.61 28.76 -7.09
C PRO A 76 3.11 28.90 -6.81
N ALA A 77 2.58 30.12 -6.86
CA ALA A 77 1.16 30.39 -6.65
C ALA A 77 0.25 29.72 -7.71
N SER A 78 0.81 29.37 -8.88
CA SER A 78 0.12 28.63 -9.94
C SER A 78 -0.32 27.23 -9.53
N ARG A 79 0.20 26.68 -8.43
CA ARG A 79 -0.25 25.40 -7.87
C ARG A 79 -1.61 25.48 -7.16
N ILE A 80 -2.09 26.67 -6.81
CA ILE A 80 -3.43 26.85 -6.23
C ILE A 80 -4.48 26.42 -7.27
N GLY A 81 -5.40 25.54 -6.86
CA GLY A 81 -6.40 24.93 -7.72
C GLY A 81 -5.95 23.62 -8.38
N GLU A 82 -4.68 23.21 -8.22
CA GLU A 82 -4.17 21.93 -8.73
C GLU A 82 -4.81 20.77 -7.99
N ARG A 83 -5.39 19.79 -8.72
CA ARG A 83 -5.81 18.50 -8.16
C ARG A 83 -4.58 17.64 -7.90
N VAL A 84 -4.50 17.08 -6.69
CA VAL A 84 -3.34 16.31 -6.25
C VAL A 84 -3.74 15.06 -5.50
N TRP A 85 -2.84 14.06 -5.52
CA TRP A 85 -2.82 12.96 -4.58
C TRP A 85 -1.60 13.07 -3.67
N ILE A 86 -1.70 12.47 -2.47
CA ILE A 86 -0.73 12.62 -1.40
C ILE A 86 -0.08 11.28 -1.06
N TRP A 87 1.22 11.32 -0.81
CA TRP A 87 1.96 10.21 -0.20
C TRP A 87 2.60 10.64 1.12
N ASN A 88 2.74 9.67 2.05
CA ASN A 88 3.34 9.86 3.37
C ASN A 88 2.73 11.04 4.15
N GLY A 89 1.42 11.24 4.09
CA GLY A 89 0.72 12.27 4.86
C GLY A 89 1.07 12.18 6.34
N GLN A 90 0.84 11.04 6.97
CA GLN A 90 1.23 10.75 8.35
C GLN A 90 2.50 9.90 8.38
N TRP A 91 3.66 10.54 8.22
CA TRP A 91 4.96 9.89 8.40
C TRP A 91 5.93 10.82 9.11
N GLN A 92 6.38 10.44 10.32
CA GLN A 92 7.26 11.24 11.19
C GLN A 92 6.71 12.63 11.53
N ARG A 93 5.38 12.77 11.55
CA ARG A 93 4.64 13.98 11.95
C ARG A 93 3.24 13.59 12.44
N PRO A 94 2.59 14.46 13.27
CA PRO A 94 1.26 14.15 13.81
C PRO A 94 0.11 14.34 12.81
N TRP A 95 0.34 15.03 11.68
CA TRP A 95 -0.72 15.41 10.74
C TRP A 95 -0.81 14.45 9.57
N GLY A 96 -1.90 13.68 9.52
CA GLY A 96 -2.26 12.82 8.40
C GLY A 96 -3.45 13.35 7.61
N THR A 97 -4.04 12.51 6.77
CA THR A 97 -5.10 12.90 5.82
C THR A 97 -6.53 12.67 6.32
N ALA A 98 -6.73 12.15 7.56
CA ALA A 98 -8.07 12.00 8.13
C ALA A 98 -8.65 13.34 8.64
N CYS A 99 -8.65 14.38 7.80
CA CYS A 99 -9.10 15.73 8.10
C CYS A 99 -9.45 16.50 6.82
N GLU A 100 -10.09 17.67 6.96
CA GLU A 100 -10.45 18.49 5.80
C GLU A 100 -9.25 19.16 5.12
N TYR A 101 -8.18 19.47 5.86
CA TYR A 101 -7.01 20.17 5.34
C TYR A 101 -5.72 19.60 5.92
N ILE A 102 -4.72 19.43 5.07
CA ILE A 102 -3.36 19.07 5.47
C ILE A 102 -2.34 20.04 4.86
N ALA A 103 -1.34 20.47 5.65
CA ALA A 103 -0.17 21.16 5.14
C ALA A 103 1.03 20.21 5.12
N LEU A 104 1.76 20.19 3.99
CA LEU A 104 2.85 19.22 3.76
C LEU A 104 3.83 19.76 2.71
N PRO A 105 5.08 19.23 2.68
CA PRO A 105 6.04 19.56 1.64
C PRO A 105 5.44 19.39 0.24
N GLN A 106 5.64 20.38 -0.64
CA GLN A 106 5.01 20.42 -1.96
C GLN A 106 5.28 19.18 -2.81
N GLN A 107 6.38 18.47 -2.58
CA GLN A 107 6.74 17.25 -3.30
C GLN A 107 5.84 16.06 -2.96
N GLN A 108 5.19 16.09 -1.79
CA GLN A 108 4.26 15.05 -1.35
C GLN A 108 2.84 15.23 -1.91
N ALA A 109 2.55 16.35 -2.54
CA ALA A 109 1.33 16.64 -3.27
C ALA A 109 1.60 16.58 -4.78
N VAL A 110 1.28 15.44 -5.38
CA VAL A 110 1.60 15.12 -6.79
C VAL A 110 0.37 15.40 -7.66
N ALA A 111 0.59 16.02 -8.82
CA ALA A 111 -0.48 16.33 -9.76
C ALA A 111 -1.31 15.09 -10.14
N LEU A 112 -2.64 15.21 -10.08
CA LEU A 112 -3.58 14.14 -10.38
C LEU A 112 -4.14 14.32 -11.79
N PRO A 113 -3.97 13.33 -12.71
CA PRO A 113 -4.57 13.37 -14.03
C PRO A 113 -6.11 13.47 -13.95
N ALA A 114 -6.71 14.22 -14.88
CA ALA A 114 -8.14 14.54 -14.86
C ALA A 114 -9.06 13.30 -14.89
N GLN A 115 -8.61 12.21 -15.54
CA GLN A 115 -9.36 10.95 -15.65
C GLN A 115 -9.35 10.09 -14.39
N VAL A 116 -8.51 10.40 -13.40
CA VAL A 116 -8.45 9.66 -12.13
C VAL A 116 -9.36 10.34 -11.12
N ASP A 117 -10.28 9.58 -10.52
CA ASP A 117 -11.13 10.10 -9.46
C ASP A 117 -10.39 10.19 -8.11
N ASP A 118 -10.94 10.96 -7.18
CA ASP A 118 -10.28 11.25 -5.90
C ASP A 118 -10.27 10.02 -4.98
N ASP A 119 -11.23 9.09 -5.11
CA ASP A 119 -11.26 7.85 -4.33
C ASP A 119 -10.10 6.92 -4.76
N ALA A 120 -9.91 6.75 -6.06
CA ALA A 120 -8.76 6.01 -6.61
C ALA A 120 -7.44 6.70 -6.23
N ALA A 121 -7.39 8.02 -6.30
CA ALA A 121 -6.22 8.82 -5.97
C ALA A 121 -5.79 8.67 -4.51
N ALA A 122 -6.73 8.53 -3.58
CA ALA A 122 -6.45 8.25 -2.16
C ALA A 122 -5.91 6.84 -1.89
N CYS A 123 -5.68 6.02 -2.92
CA CYS A 123 -5.12 4.67 -2.83
C CYS A 123 -3.75 4.56 -3.51
N LEU A 124 -3.15 5.68 -3.91
CA LEU A 124 -1.89 5.69 -4.66
C LEU A 124 -0.66 5.75 -3.76
N GLY A 125 -0.72 6.45 -2.64
CA GLY A 125 0.43 6.76 -1.79
C GLY A 125 1.06 5.54 -1.10
N ILE A 126 0.28 4.65 -0.55
CA ILE A 126 0.76 3.41 0.07
C ILE A 126 0.55 2.21 -0.85
N PRO A 127 -0.67 1.87 -1.31
CA PRO A 127 -0.85 0.65 -2.07
C PRO A 127 -0.12 0.64 -3.42
N ALA A 128 -0.28 1.66 -4.25
CA ALA A 128 0.31 1.66 -5.59
C ALA A 128 1.83 1.88 -5.55
N LEU A 129 2.36 2.77 -4.69
CA LEU A 129 3.81 2.95 -4.55
C LEU A 129 4.49 1.71 -3.96
N THR A 130 3.85 1.01 -3.00
CA THR A 130 4.37 -0.26 -2.48
C THR A 130 4.45 -1.30 -3.59
N ALA A 131 3.41 -1.41 -4.41
CA ALA A 131 3.39 -2.35 -5.53
C ALA A 131 4.48 -2.05 -6.56
N LEU A 132 4.65 -0.77 -6.93
CA LEU A 132 5.69 -0.34 -7.86
C LEU A 132 7.09 -0.66 -7.34
N GLN A 133 7.38 -0.32 -6.07
CA GLN A 133 8.68 -0.61 -5.47
C GLN A 133 8.93 -2.12 -5.38
N ALA A 134 7.93 -2.91 -5.03
CA ALA A 134 8.07 -4.36 -4.98
C ALA A 134 8.44 -4.96 -6.35
N VAL A 135 7.74 -4.52 -7.41
CA VAL A 135 8.01 -4.97 -8.78
C VAL A 135 9.35 -4.44 -9.29
N HIS A 136 9.72 -3.20 -8.96
CA HIS A 136 11.04 -2.63 -9.29
C HIS A 136 12.18 -3.46 -8.67
N LEU A 137 12.06 -3.81 -7.41
CA LEU A 137 13.04 -4.65 -6.72
C LEU A 137 13.08 -6.10 -7.22
N ALA A 138 11.98 -6.61 -7.78
CA ALA A 138 11.95 -7.93 -8.42
C ALA A 138 12.85 -7.98 -9.68
N GLY A 139 13.07 -6.85 -10.35
CA GLY A 139 13.89 -6.74 -11.56
C GLY A 139 13.13 -7.11 -12.83
N ASP A 140 13.84 -7.62 -13.84
CA ASP A 140 13.21 -8.08 -15.08
C ASP A 140 12.49 -9.41 -14.84
N VAL A 141 11.16 -9.36 -14.89
CA VAL A 141 10.27 -10.51 -14.65
C VAL A 141 9.65 -11.08 -15.92
N LYS A 142 10.05 -10.60 -17.09
CA LYS A 142 9.51 -11.08 -18.37
C LYS A 142 9.74 -12.58 -18.54
N GLY A 143 8.66 -13.34 -18.73
CA GLY A 143 8.70 -14.78 -18.87
C GLY A 143 8.99 -15.55 -17.57
N GLN A 144 9.16 -14.86 -16.44
CA GLN A 144 9.37 -15.47 -15.13
C GLN A 144 8.05 -15.84 -14.48
N THR A 145 8.09 -16.82 -13.58
CA THR A 145 6.96 -17.20 -12.72
C THR A 145 7.11 -16.49 -11.37
N VAL A 146 6.12 -15.68 -11.01
CA VAL A 146 6.15 -14.87 -9.78
C VAL A 146 5.00 -15.26 -8.85
N LEU A 147 5.32 -15.59 -7.60
CA LEU A 147 4.33 -15.75 -6.54
C LEU A 147 4.04 -14.40 -5.90
N VAL A 148 2.76 -14.05 -5.81
CA VAL A 148 2.29 -12.86 -5.06
C VAL A 148 1.48 -13.34 -3.86
N THR A 149 1.98 -13.15 -2.65
CA THR A 149 1.23 -13.47 -1.45
C THR A 149 0.15 -12.41 -1.22
N GLY A 150 -1.08 -12.84 -0.93
CA GLY A 150 -2.19 -11.91 -0.76
C GLY A 150 -2.57 -11.12 -2.02
N ALA A 151 -2.60 -11.79 -3.19
CA ALA A 151 -2.83 -11.16 -4.49
C ALA A 151 -4.17 -10.40 -4.63
N SER A 152 -5.11 -10.62 -3.72
CA SER A 152 -6.39 -9.90 -3.65
C SER A 152 -6.38 -8.70 -2.70
N SER A 153 -5.27 -8.42 -2.02
CA SER A 153 -5.12 -7.22 -1.19
C SER A 153 -4.98 -5.96 -2.05
N ALA A 154 -5.13 -4.78 -1.44
CA ALA A 154 -4.95 -3.51 -2.13
C ALA A 154 -3.59 -3.43 -2.86
N VAL A 155 -2.50 -3.80 -2.19
CA VAL A 155 -1.15 -3.85 -2.79
C VAL A 155 -1.01 -5.00 -3.77
N GLY A 156 -1.44 -6.23 -3.37
CA GLY A 156 -1.28 -7.43 -4.20
C GLY A 156 -1.99 -7.35 -5.55
N HIS A 157 -3.13 -6.68 -5.60
CA HIS A 157 -3.87 -6.44 -6.84
C HIS A 157 -3.11 -5.53 -7.82
N TYR A 158 -2.45 -4.47 -7.35
CA TYR A 158 -1.57 -3.64 -8.17
C TYR A 158 -0.31 -4.42 -8.60
N ILE A 159 0.29 -5.21 -7.71
CA ILE A 159 1.45 -6.05 -8.06
C ILE A 159 1.10 -7.00 -9.20
N ALA A 160 -0.04 -7.70 -9.12
CA ALA A 160 -0.47 -8.64 -10.15
C ALA A 160 -0.67 -7.96 -11.51
N GLN A 161 -1.30 -6.78 -11.54
CA GLN A 161 -1.45 -5.98 -12.77
C GLN A 161 -0.09 -5.60 -13.37
N LEU A 162 0.82 -5.06 -12.56
CA LEU A 162 2.15 -4.61 -13.01
C LEU A 162 2.99 -5.77 -13.55
N LEU A 163 2.99 -6.91 -12.87
CA LEU A 163 3.71 -8.12 -13.29
C LEU A 163 3.15 -8.66 -14.61
N THR A 164 1.82 -8.71 -14.75
CA THR A 164 1.15 -9.18 -15.96
C THR A 164 1.47 -8.27 -17.15
N GLN A 165 1.47 -6.95 -16.95
CA GLN A 165 1.88 -5.98 -17.98
C GLN A 165 3.34 -6.15 -18.43
N GLN A 166 4.21 -6.64 -17.53
CA GLN A 166 5.62 -6.94 -17.84
C GLN A 166 5.85 -8.34 -18.43
N GLY A 167 4.77 -9.14 -18.59
CA GLY A 167 4.84 -10.46 -19.19
C GLY A 167 5.29 -11.58 -18.25
N ALA A 168 5.11 -11.40 -16.93
CA ALA A 168 5.32 -12.47 -15.96
C ALA A 168 4.14 -13.45 -15.92
N GLN A 169 4.40 -14.69 -15.51
CA GLN A 169 3.37 -15.64 -15.08
C GLN A 169 3.10 -15.44 -13.59
N VAL A 170 1.90 -14.99 -13.25
CA VAL A 170 1.55 -14.63 -11.87
C VAL A 170 0.76 -15.75 -11.20
N ILE A 171 1.27 -16.22 -10.06
CA ILE A 171 0.57 -17.12 -9.13
C ILE A 171 0.17 -16.27 -7.92
N GLY A 172 -1.12 -16.21 -7.59
CA GLY A 172 -1.61 -15.44 -6.45
C GLY A 172 -2.05 -16.33 -5.29
N THR A 173 -1.68 -16.04 -4.04
CA THR A 173 -2.34 -16.67 -2.89
C THR A 173 -3.56 -15.87 -2.46
N VAL A 174 -4.65 -16.58 -2.15
CA VAL A 174 -5.94 -15.99 -1.78
C VAL A 174 -6.62 -16.78 -0.66
N GLY A 175 -7.54 -16.14 0.06
CA GLY A 175 -8.22 -16.77 1.20
C GLY A 175 -9.68 -17.19 0.95
N SER A 176 -10.26 -16.92 -0.24
CA SER A 176 -11.65 -17.27 -0.59
C SER A 176 -11.87 -17.18 -2.10
N GLU A 177 -12.97 -17.74 -2.61
CA GLU A 177 -13.30 -17.71 -4.05
C GLU A 177 -13.57 -16.28 -4.56
N ALA A 178 -14.26 -15.44 -3.79
CA ALA A 178 -14.44 -14.02 -4.16
C ALA A 178 -13.08 -13.30 -4.31
N LYS A 179 -12.12 -13.59 -3.43
CA LYS A 179 -10.74 -13.07 -3.51
C LYS A 179 -9.99 -13.65 -4.70
N ALA A 180 -10.27 -14.91 -5.09
CA ALA A 180 -9.68 -15.54 -6.27
C ALA A 180 -10.15 -14.87 -7.57
N ALA A 181 -11.44 -14.59 -7.69
CA ALA A 181 -11.99 -13.86 -8.84
C ALA A 181 -11.32 -12.49 -9.00
N HIS A 182 -11.13 -11.74 -7.89
CA HIS A 182 -10.45 -10.46 -7.89
C HIS A 182 -8.96 -10.57 -8.27
N ALA A 183 -8.24 -11.57 -7.79
CA ALA A 183 -6.85 -11.79 -8.18
C ALA A 183 -6.72 -12.16 -9.67
N ARG A 184 -7.65 -12.98 -10.20
CA ARG A 184 -7.69 -13.31 -11.64
C ARG A 184 -7.97 -12.07 -12.51
N SER A 185 -8.84 -11.17 -12.09
CA SER A 185 -9.10 -9.91 -12.84
C SER A 185 -7.87 -9.01 -12.92
N ALA A 186 -6.94 -9.13 -11.97
CA ALA A 186 -5.65 -8.45 -11.99
C ALA A 186 -4.59 -9.14 -12.86
N GLY A 187 -4.89 -10.32 -13.40
CA GLY A 187 -4.00 -11.08 -14.30
C GLY A 187 -3.32 -12.29 -13.67
N CYS A 188 -3.70 -12.73 -12.45
CA CYS A 188 -3.19 -13.99 -11.91
C CYS A 188 -3.68 -15.16 -12.75
N GLN A 189 -2.77 -15.88 -13.43
CA GLN A 189 -3.09 -17.06 -14.21
C GLN A 189 -3.42 -18.26 -13.32
N HIS A 190 -2.80 -18.32 -12.15
CA HIS A 190 -3.06 -19.35 -11.14
C HIS A 190 -3.36 -18.72 -9.79
N VAL A 191 -4.25 -19.35 -9.03
CA VAL A 191 -4.53 -18.99 -7.65
C VAL A 191 -4.39 -20.19 -6.73
N ILE A 192 -3.90 -19.94 -5.50
CA ILE A 192 -3.71 -20.96 -4.47
C ILE A 192 -4.50 -20.52 -3.24
N PHE A 193 -5.37 -21.40 -2.75
CA PHE A 193 -6.18 -21.15 -1.55
C PHE A 193 -5.36 -21.52 -0.30
N TYR A 194 -4.56 -20.60 0.20
CA TYR A 194 -3.59 -20.87 1.28
C TYR A 194 -4.19 -21.42 2.58
N LYS A 195 -5.52 -21.32 2.75
CA LYS A 195 -6.21 -21.87 3.93
C LYS A 195 -6.51 -23.37 3.82
N THR A 196 -6.57 -23.90 2.61
CA THR A 196 -7.02 -25.27 2.33
C THR A 196 -6.03 -26.05 1.47
N GLU A 197 -5.07 -25.40 0.84
CA GLU A 197 -4.05 -26.00 -0.01
C GLU A 197 -2.64 -25.77 0.55
N SER A 198 -1.75 -26.72 0.35
CA SER A 198 -0.32 -26.53 0.58
C SER A 198 0.24 -25.61 -0.52
N VAL A 199 0.66 -24.41 -0.17
CA VAL A 199 1.23 -23.45 -1.12
C VAL A 199 2.45 -24.03 -1.82
N ALA A 200 3.33 -24.72 -1.09
CA ALA A 200 4.54 -25.34 -1.65
C ALA A 200 4.21 -26.44 -2.68
N ASP A 201 3.24 -27.33 -2.35
CA ASP A 201 2.86 -28.41 -3.27
C ASP A 201 2.20 -27.88 -4.53
N ARG A 202 1.35 -26.86 -4.38
CA ARG A 202 0.69 -26.22 -5.52
C ARG A 202 1.70 -25.53 -6.43
N ILE A 203 2.68 -24.80 -5.86
CA ILE A 203 3.76 -24.20 -6.65
C ILE A 203 4.53 -25.28 -7.40
N ARG A 204 4.93 -26.38 -6.75
CA ARG A 204 5.62 -27.49 -7.42
C ARG A 204 4.81 -28.08 -8.56
N ALA A 205 3.51 -28.27 -8.36
CA ALA A 205 2.63 -28.79 -9.41
C ALA A 205 2.54 -27.82 -10.60
N ILE A 206 2.32 -26.54 -10.37
CA ILE A 206 2.21 -25.50 -11.43
C ILE A 206 3.54 -25.34 -12.18
N THR A 207 4.66 -25.35 -11.48
CA THR A 207 5.99 -25.12 -12.04
C THR A 207 6.72 -26.41 -12.48
N GLN A 208 6.06 -27.57 -12.41
CA GLN A 208 6.65 -28.88 -12.72
C GLN A 208 7.93 -29.15 -11.90
N GLY A 209 7.89 -28.80 -10.62
CA GLY A 209 8.99 -29.01 -9.68
C GLY A 209 10.10 -27.94 -9.70
N ARG A 210 10.06 -26.96 -10.59
CA ARG A 210 11.12 -25.93 -10.72
C ARG A 210 11.10 -24.88 -9.62
N GLY A 211 9.95 -24.65 -8.99
CA GLY A 211 9.72 -23.49 -8.10
C GLY A 211 9.50 -22.19 -8.87
N VAL A 212 9.13 -21.13 -8.17
CA VAL A 212 8.96 -19.79 -8.75
C VAL A 212 10.30 -19.06 -8.82
N ASP A 213 10.40 -18.08 -9.73
CA ASP A 213 11.59 -17.24 -9.88
C ASP A 213 11.67 -16.16 -8.80
N VAL A 214 10.49 -15.59 -8.47
CA VAL A 214 10.37 -14.49 -7.50
C VAL A 214 9.17 -14.74 -6.59
N ILE A 215 9.32 -14.37 -5.33
CA ILE A 215 8.20 -14.22 -4.39
C ILE A 215 8.09 -12.74 -4.02
N ILE A 216 6.93 -12.12 -4.24
CA ILE A 216 6.62 -10.80 -3.70
C ILE A 216 5.66 -10.99 -2.52
N ASP A 217 6.09 -10.56 -1.36
CA ASP A 217 5.57 -11.03 -0.08
C ASP A 217 5.06 -9.91 0.83
N MET A 218 3.82 -10.08 1.31
CA MET A 218 3.18 -9.19 2.27
C MET A 218 3.32 -9.64 3.73
N ASP A 219 3.75 -10.87 3.97
CA ASP A 219 3.85 -11.46 5.31
C ASP A 219 5.01 -12.44 5.42
N PHE A 220 6.19 -11.92 5.75
CA PHE A 220 7.41 -12.72 5.83
C PHE A 220 7.32 -13.83 6.88
N SER A 221 6.58 -13.61 7.97
CA SER A 221 6.40 -14.64 9.00
C SER A 221 5.66 -15.88 8.48
N GLY A 222 4.73 -15.70 7.54
CA GLY A 222 4.03 -16.80 6.86
C GLY A 222 4.82 -17.41 5.70
N THR A 223 5.67 -16.61 5.05
CA THR A 223 6.39 -17.00 3.82
C THR A 223 7.76 -17.62 4.10
N SER A 224 8.44 -17.22 5.18
CA SER A 224 9.76 -17.75 5.53
C SER A 224 9.86 -19.29 5.52
N PRO A 225 8.88 -20.07 6.06
CA PRO A 225 8.93 -21.53 6.00
C PRO A 225 8.92 -22.10 4.58
N LEU A 226 8.34 -21.40 3.59
CA LEU A 226 8.30 -21.86 2.20
C LEU A 226 9.68 -21.89 1.55
N LEU A 227 10.64 -21.08 2.04
CA LEU A 227 11.97 -20.96 1.45
C LEU A 227 12.80 -22.25 1.59
N GLY A 228 12.40 -23.14 2.50
CA GLY A 228 13.03 -24.47 2.67
C GLY A 228 12.39 -25.60 1.88
N THR A 229 11.30 -25.36 1.12
CA THR A 229 10.46 -26.41 0.52
C THR A 229 10.71 -26.65 -0.97
N GLY A 230 11.58 -25.85 -1.62
CA GLY A 230 11.73 -25.82 -3.08
C GLY A 230 10.62 -25.04 -3.81
N ALA A 231 9.78 -24.30 -3.07
CA ALA A 231 8.80 -23.38 -3.67
C ALA A 231 9.45 -22.24 -4.44
N LEU A 232 10.62 -21.78 -3.97
CA LEU A 232 11.49 -20.82 -4.66
C LEU A 232 12.65 -21.58 -5.29
N LYS A 233 12.97 -21.31 -6.55
CA LYS A 233 14.10 -21.93 -7.25
C LYS A 233 15.44 -21.41 -6.72
N SER A 234 16.54 -22.11 -7.02
CA SER A 234 17.88 -21.59 -6.78
C SER A 234 18.10 -20.28 -7.56
N HIS A 235 18.86 -19.35 -6.95
CA HIS A 235 19.04 -17.97 -7.42
C HIS A 235 17.75 -17.14 -7.49
N GLY A 236 16.69 -17.61 -6.81
CA GLY A 236 15.43 -16.87 -6.73
C GLY A 236 15.50 -15.66 -5.80
N THR A 237 14.55 -14.77 -5.96
CA THR A 237 14.48 -13.53 -5.17
C THR A 237 13.18 -13.49 -4.37
N VAL A 238 13.28 -13.05 -3.12
CA VAL A 238 12.13 -12.66 -2.29
C VAL A 238 12.16 -11.15 -2.11
N VAL A 239 11.05 -10.49 -2.45
CA VAL A 239 10.84 -9.06 -2.16
C VAL A 239 9.75 -8.96 -1.11
N CYS A 240 10.05 -8.41 0.05
CA CYS A 240 9.13 -8.36 1.18
C CYS A 240 8.87 -6.92 1.61
N TYR A 241 7.58 -6.59 1.85
CA TYR A 241 7.14 -5.28 2.33
C TYR A 241 6.30 -5.34 3.62
N GLY A 242 6.18 -6.50 4.24
CA GLY A 242 5.43 -6.64 5.47
C GLY A 242 5.60 -7.97 6.21
N SER A 243 5.16 -7.98 7.46
CA SER A 243 5.04 -9.17 8.29
C SER A 243 3.89 -9.00 9.28
N ASN A 244 3.19 -10.09 9.59
CA ASN A 244 2.20 -10.11 10.66
C ASN A 244 2.88 -10.30 12.04
N ASN A 245 4.05 -10.95 12.07
CA ASN A 245 4.90 -10.95 13.26
C ASN A 245 5.92 -9.80 13.15
N PRO A 246 5.87 -8.78 14.03
CA PRO A 246 6.82 -7.66 14.00
C PRO A 246 8.16 -7.99 14.67
N GLY A 247 8.27 -9.12 15.35
CA GLY A 247 9.47 -9.56 16.03
C GLY A 247 10.40 -10.39 15.15
N GLU A 248 11.15 -11.29 15.78
CA GLU A 248 12.06 -12.17 15.07
C GLU A 248 11.31 -13.20 14.22
N VAL A 249 11.76 -13.38 12.99
CA VAL A 249 11.25 -14.39 12.06
C VAL A 249 12.37 -15.35 11.71
N PRO A 250 12.29 -16.65 12.09
CA PRO A 250 13.29 -17.63 11.74
C PRO A 250 13.33 -17.89 10.24
N VAL A 251 14.51 -18.08 9.70
CA VAL A 251 14.73 -18.41 8.28
C VAL A 251 15.47 -19.74 8.13
N PRO A 252 15.18 -20.54 7.10
CA PRO A 252 15.87 -21.81 6.83
C PRO A 252 17.26 -21.54 6.22
N PHE A 253 18.22 -21.09 7.02
CA PHE A 253 19.53 -20.60 6.59
C PHE A 253 20.22 -21.52 5.57
N ARG A 254 20.21 -22.86 5.84
CA ARG A 254 20.83 -23.82 4.92
C ARG A 254 20.21 -23.75 3.51
N ALA A 255 18.89 -23.67 3.42
CA ALA A 255 18.20 -23.58 2.13
C ALA A 255 18.54 -22.27 1.40
N LEU A 256 18.61 -21.15 2.14
CA LEU A 256 18.99 -19.86 1.58
C LEU A 256 20.42 -19.89 1.02
N LEU A 257 21.37 -20.45 1.79
CA LEU A 257 22.78 -20.54 1.40
C LEU A 257 22.96 -21.43 0.15
N TYR A 258 22.45 -22.67 0.19
CA TYR A 258 22.61 -23.62 -0.91
C TYR A 258 21.81 -23.22 -2.16
N GLY A 259 20.70 -22.51 -1.98
CA GLY A 259 19.91 -21.95 -3.07
C GLY A 259 20.43 -20.63 -3.62
N SER A 260 21.45 -20.01 -2.99
CA SER A 260 21.90 -18.64 -3.35
C SER A 260 20.74 -17.65 -3.43
N ILE A 261 19.86 -17.68 -2.42
CA ILE A 261 18.62 -16.89 -2.42
C ILE A 261 18.90 -15.42 -2.07
N THR A 262 18.25 -14.51 -2.78
CA THR A 262 18.29 -13.08 -2.50
C THR A 262 17.05 -12.67 -1.72
N LEU A 263 17.25 -12.02 -0.58
CA LEU A 263 16.17 -11.40 0.21
C LEU A 263 16.28 -9.88 0.10
N LYS A 264 15.19 -9.20 -0.27
CA LYS A 264 15.09 -7.74 -0.36
C LYS A 264 13.92 -7.28 0.49
N PHE A 265 14.18 -6.38 1.42
CA PHE A 265 13.16 -5.75 2.26
C PHE A 265 13.11 -4.27 1.97
N PHE A 266 11.91 -3.67 2.03
CA PHE A 266 11.76 -2.23 1.91
C PHE A 266 10.58 -1.72 2.74
N LEU A 267 10.63 -0.45 3.08
CA LEU A 267 9.56 0.29 3.73
C LEU A 267 9.13 1.42 2.79
N VAL A 268 7.88 1.40 2.30
CA VAL A 268 7.40 2.40 1.33
C VAL A 268 7.47 3.83 1.85
N TYR A 269 7.41 4.03 3.15
CA TYR A 269 7.54 5.33 3.79
C TYR A 269 8.96 5.92 3.66
N ASP A 270 9.98 5.06 3.57
CA ASP A 270 11.40 5.43 3.62
C ASP A 270 12.17 4.89 2.40
N LEU A 271 11.63 5.13 1.21
CA LEU A 271 12.33 4.81 -0.04
C LEU A 271 13.51 5.75 -0.23
N SER A 272 14.57 5.24 -0.86
CA SER A 272 15.66 6.12 -1.30
C SER A 272 15.13 7.23 -2.22
N PRO A 273 15.77 8.41 -2.27
CA PRO A 273 15.34 9.47 -3.18
C PRO A 273 15.23 9.03 -4.64
N GLN A 274 16.13 8.14 -5.08
CA GLN A 274 16.12 7.59 -6.43
C GLN A 274 14.92 6.67 -6.67
N ASP A 275 14.65 5.73 -5.75
CA ASP A 275 13.50 4.83 -5.85
C ASP A 275 12.19 5.60 -5.77
N ARG A 276 12.13 6.61 -4.89
CA ARG A 276 10.95 7.48 -4.77
C ARG A 276 10.67 8.20 -6.09
N ALA A 277 11.68 8.84 -6.68
CA ALA A 277 11.54 9.54 -7.96
C ALA A 277 11.07 8.58 -9.06
N TRP A 278 11.72 7.42 -9.17
CA TRP A 278 11.34 6.40 -10.15
C TRP A 278 9.87 5.93 -9.96
N CYS A 279 9.45 5.66 -8.72
CA CYS A 279 8.08 5.24 -8.43
C CYS A 279 7.06 6.31 -8.80
N LEU A 280 7.33 7.58 -8.48
CA LEU A 280 6.44 8.71 -8.79
C LEU A 280 6.31 8.93 -10.30
N ASP A 281 7.41 8.90 -11.05
CA ASP A 281 7.42 9.06 -12.51
C ASP A 281 6.68 7.89 -13.19
N LYS A 282 6.96 6.67 -12.73
CA LYS A 282 6.31 5.47 -13.28
C LYS A 282 4.81 5.48 -13.00
N LEU A 283 4.40 5.82 -11.77
CA LEU A 283 2.99 5.92 -11.40
C LEU A 283 2.28 6.98 -12.23
N SER A 284 2.86 8.18 -12.35
CA SER A 284 2.31 9.26 -13.17
C SER A 284 2.07 8.81 -14.63
N SER A 285 3.03 8.11 -15.23
CA SER A 285 2.92 7.56 -16.58
C SER A 285 1.79 6.53 -16.71
N LEU A 286 1.65 5.63 -15.73
CA LEU A 286 0.58 4.62 -15.70
C LEU A 286 -0.80 5.24 -15.54
N LEU A 287 -0.93 6.27 -14.70
CA LEU A 287 -2.18 7.00 -14.50
C LEU A 287 -2.58 7.77 -15.77
N GLN A 288 -1.64 8.44 -16.44
CA GLN A 288 -1.87 9.12 -17.71
C GLN A 288 -2.35 8.16 -18.80
N ALA A 289 -1.79 6.95 -18.84
CA ALA A 289 -2.17 5.89 -19.78
C ALA A 289 -3.45 5.13 -19.38
N ASN A 290 -4.07 5.45 -18.23
CA ASN A 290 -5.20 4.71 -17.65
C ASN A 290 -4.91 3.19 -17.57
N ALA A 291 -3.68 2.84 -17.20
CA ALA A 291 -3.16 1.47 -17.25
C ALA A 291 -3.33 0.69 -15.94
N LEU A 292 -3.97 1.27 -14.94
CA LEU A 292 -4.24 0.63 -13.64
C LEU A 292 -5.74 0.60 -13.36
N GLN A 293 -6.20 -0.54 -12.84
CA GLN A 293 -7.54 -0.69 -12.28
C GLN A 293 -7.48 -0.43 -10.77
N HIS A 294 -8.34 0.45 -10.30
CA HIS A 294 -8.49 0.81 -8.90
C HIS A 294 -9.77 0.15 -8.36
N THR A 295 -9.69 -0.44 -7.17
CA THR A 295 -10.85 -1.09 -6.54
C THR A 295 -11.12 -0.46 -5.19
N ILE A 296 -12.25 0.23 -5.08
CA ILE A 296 -12.75 0.78 -3.82
C ILE A 296 -13.79 -0.19 -3.26
N ALA A 297 -13.48 -0.76 -2.10
CA ALA A 297 -14.33 -1.76 -1.43
C ALA A 297 -15.43 -1.11 -0.58
N ALA A 298 -15.12 0.01 0.05
CA ALA A 298 -16.07 0.74 0.90
C ALA A 298 -15.65 2.21 1.02
N LYS A 299 -16.65 3.06 1.16
CA LYS A 299 -16.50 4.49 1.40
C LYS A 299 -17.28 4.88 2.65
N PHE A 300 -16.62 5.57 3.59
CA PHE A 300 -17.19 6.02 4.84
C PHE A 300 -17.11 7.54 4.95
N LYS A 301 -17.98 8.17 5.71
CA LYS A 301 -17.80 9.59 6.09
C LYS A 301 -16.80 9.69 7.25
N LEU A 302 -16.19 10.86 7.46
CA LEU A 302 -15.22 11.09 8.53
C LEU A 302 -15.76 10.71 9.91
N LYS A 303 -17.04 11.00 10.20
CA LYS A 303 -17.71 10.61 11.46
C LYS A 303 -17.75 9.10 11.70
N ASP A 304 -17.62 8.31 10.65
CA ASP A 304 -17.69 6.84 10.67
C ASP A 304 -16.29 6.19 10.57
N ILE A 305 -15.22 6.96 10.87
CA ILE A 305 -13.82 6.50 10.78
C ILE A 305 -13.52 5.24 11.61
N VAL A 306 -14.22 5.07 12.75
CA VAL A 306 -14.11 3.87 13.57
C VAL A 306 -14.49 2.63 12.76
N GLN A 307 -15.64 2.68 12.08
CA GLN A 307 -16.11 1.57 11.25
C GLN A 307 -15.16 1.31 10.05
N ALA A 308 -14.58 2.36 9.48
CA ALA A 308 -13.59 2.23 8.40
C ALA A 308 -12.33 1.49 8.87
N HIS A 309 -11.78 1.85 10.04
CA HIS A 309 -10.64 1.14 10.62
C HIS A 309 -10.98 -0.31 10.96
N GLU A 310 -12.13 -0.57 11.58
CA GLU A 310 -12.60 -1.93 11.89
C GLU A 310 -12.79 -2.78 10.63
N ALA A 311 -13.28 -2.20 9.54
CA ALA A 311 -13.44 -2.88 8.26
C ALA A 311 -12.10 -3.32 7.67
N VAL A 312 -11.05 -2.49 7.80
CA VAL A 312 -9.68 -2.83 7.41
C VAL A 312 -9.10 -3.91 8.32
N GLU A 313 -9.28 -3.81 9.65
CA GLU A 313 -8.82 -4.80 10.63
C GLU A 313 -9.40 -6.19 10.37
N GLN A 314 -10.67 -6.27 10.02
CA GLN A 314 -11.33 -7.54 9.74
C GLN A 314 -10.81 -8.23 8.47
N GLY A 315 -10.19 -7.49 7.54
CA GLY A 315 -9.60 -8.02 6.32
C GLY A 315 -10.57 -8.76 5.40
N ARG A 316 -11.89 -8.47 5.51
CA ARG A 316 -12.94 -9.15 4.73
C ARG A 316 -13.22 -8.46 3.40
N LEU A 317 -12.96 -7.16 3.33
CA LEU A 317 -13.18 -6.36 2.13
C LEU A 317 -12.18 -6.70 1.03
N ILE A 318 -12.59 -6.50 -0.21
CA ILE A 318 -11.77 -6.71 -1.41
C ILE A 318 -11.57 -5.35 -2.08
N GLY A 319 -10.36 -4.81 -1.99
CA GLY A 319 -10.03 -3.47 -2.45
C GLY A 319 -9.70 -2.51 -1.31
N ASN A 320 -9.68 -1.23 -1.62
CA ASN A 320 -9.29 -0.15 -0.71
C ASN A 320 -10.50 0.39 0.07
N VAL A 321 -10.24 0.91 1.26
CA VAL A 321 -11.23 1.63 2.08
C VAL A 321 -10.86 3.10 2.06
N VAL A 322 -11.84 3.97 1.86
CA VAL A 322 -11.63 5.42 1.79
C VAL A 322 -12.62 6.17 2.71
N ILE A 323 -12.18 7.31 3.18
CA ILE A 323 -13.00 8.30 3.90
C ILE A 323 -13.35 9.41 2.94
N ASP A 324 -14.64 9.67 2.78
CA ASP A 324 -15.19 10.82 2.08
C ASP A 324 -15.19 12.04 3.02
N LEU A 325 -14.46 13.06 2.62
CA LEU A 325 -14.30 14.33 3.33
C LEU A 325 -15.09 15.48 2.67
N THR A 326 -15.81 15.16 1.60
CA THR A 326 -16.71 16.16 0.97
C THR A 326 -17.91 16.43 1.87
N PRO A 327 -18.41 17.69 1.90
CA PRO A 327 -19.55 18.11 2.71
C PRO A 327 -20.80 17.26 2.56
#